data_a1e8bd0e4919742fcbc8c5c6d74444fd
#
_entry.id   a1e8bd0e4919742fcbc8c5c6d74444fd
#
_cell.length_a   1.000
_cell.length_b   1.000
_cell.length_c   1.000
_cell.angle_alpha   90.00
_cell.angle_beta   90.00
_cell.angle_gamma   90.00
#
_symmetry.space_group_name_H-M   'P 1'
#
loop_
_entity.id
_entity.type
_entity.pdbx_description
1 polymer ?
#
loop_
_entity_poly.entity_id
_entity_poly.type
_entity_poly.pdbx_seq_one_letter_code
_entity_poly.pdbx_strand_id
1 'polypeptide(L)'
;MVGGIMSSLLADEVEAATGIKPFVGLLNTPGDIDPDNDFIIDELPLDYSILEEIDYVYPANNAYFAYMTRGCVNNCKFCAVPKLEPKYCDYINLKQRIEHTDKRFGARKDLLLLDNNVLASKCYNQIIDEIRDCGFGIGATYSPPNEYEIMIDNLRDSYNDRAYIRKAISIYKEIIKKLKDEDEKTELYLKLEEAHCLYYYTASKKDILALDEYIRPLYDKTHKPSKRKRIVDFNQGIDSRLITEANMDKLAEVNIYPLRIAFDHWNLRDTYEKSIRIAVKSGIKNLSNYLLYNFEDKPEELYFRLRLNVDLCEELGASIYSFPMKYHPINDKEFFMNRDYIGKHWNRKFIRAIQAVLNSTKGKIGRGIEFFEEAFGRDVGEFMKILWMPETFIIYRRIYDANLRARLANRYTTVTKHDCDLTSEWWEKFKALTSEKLEKAKSIIALNKFKDGDYLCEDKEINDVLAYYKITRDDTESN
;
A
#
# COMPACT_ATOMS: atom_id res chain seq x y z
N MET A 1 17.32 17.32 -3.52
CA MET A 1 16.28 17.51 -4.56
C MET A 1 14.93 17.16 -3.94
N VAL A 2 13.89 17.97 -4.15
CA VAL A 2 12.52 17.70 -3.72
C VAL A 2 11.68 17.46 -4.97
N GLY A 3 10.98 16.33 -5.02
CA GLY A 3 10.19 15.94 -6.20
C GLY A 3 8.91 15.21 -5.81
N GLY A 4 8.18 14.72 -6.80
CA GLY A 4 6.96 13.94 -6.65
C GLY A 4 5.72 14.79 -6.35
N ILE A 5 4.69 14.14 -5.82
CA ILE A 5 3.35 14.72 -5.62
C ILE A 5 3.41 15.97 -4.72
N MET A 6 4.22 15.95 -3.67
CA MET A 6 4.32 17.05 -2.71
C MET A 6 4.79 18.34 -3.37
N SER A 7 5.86 18.28 -4.19
CA SER A 7 6.41 19.46 -4.86
C SER A 7 5.46 20.06 -5.91
N SER A 8 4.58 19.23 -6.48
CA SER A 8 3.57 19.71 -7.44
C SER A 8 2.31 20.29 -6.78
N LEU A 9 1.89 19.73 -5.63
CA LEU A 9 0.68 20.19 -4.92
C LEU A 9 0.94 21.33 -3.96
N LEU A 10 2.15 21.42 -3.40
CA LEU A 10 2.58 22.41 -2.40
C LEU A 10 3.80 23.19 -2.87
N ALA A 11 3.81 23.62 -4.13
CA ALA A 11 4.95 24.29 -4.74
C ALA A 11 5.34 25.58 -4.00
N ASP A 12 4.36 26.40 -3.65
CA ASP A 12 4.58 27.67 -2.94
C ASP A 12 5.16 27.44 -1.53
N GLU A 13 4.70 26.41 -0.82
CA GLU A 13 5.20 26.05 0.50
C GLU A 13 6.64 25.52 0.43
N VAL A 14 6.95 24.72 -0.59
CA VAL A 14 8.32 24.25 -0.83
C VAL A 14 9.23 25.44 -1.17
N GLU A 15 8.80 26.37 -2.01
CA GLU A 15 9.54 27.57 -2.34
C GLU A 15 9.75 28.45 -1.09
N ALA A 16 8.70 28.67 -0.31
CA ALA A 16 8.78 29.48 0.92
C ALA A 16 9.74 28.86 1.96
N ALA A 17 9.76 27.52 2.07
CA ALA A 17 10.60 26.81 3.03
C ALA A 17 12.07 26.66 2.59
N THR A 18 12.34 26.63 1.29
CA THR A 18 13.66 26.28 0.74
C THR A 18 14.32 27.42 -0.03
N GLY A 19 13.56 28.45 -0.46
CA GLY A 19 14.01 29.49 -1.40
C GLY A 19 14.16 28.98 -2.84
N ILE A 20 13.76 27.73 -3.13
CA ILE A 20 13.90 27.10 -4.44
C ILE A 20 12.51 26.78 -4.98
N LYS A 21 12.18 27.38 -6.15
CA LYS A 21 10.93 27.10 -6.83
C LYS A 21 10.97 25.69 -7.42
N PRO A 22 10.07 24.76 -6.99
CA PRO A 22 10.02 23.42 -7.56
C PRO A 22 9.40 23.43 -8.96
N PHE A 23 9.78 22.46 -9.76
CA PHE A 23 9.06 22.17 -11.00
C PHE A 23 7.71 21.55 -10.69
N VAL A 24 6.64 22.00 -11.34
CA VAL A 24 5.26 21.55 -11.12
C VAL A 24 4.76 20.79 -12.34
N GLY A 25 4.23 19.58 -12.13
CA GLY A 25 3.68 18.74 -13.18
C GLY A 25 4.63 17.66 -13.66
N LEU A 26 4.46 17.25 -14.91
CA LEU A 26 5.26 16.21 -15.56
C LEU A 26 6.49 16.82 -16.22
N LEU A 27 7.56 16.05 -16.32
CA LEU A 27 8.79 16.40 -17.03
C LEU A 27 8.72 15.88 -18.48
N ASN A 28 7.68 16.31 -19.20
CA ASN A 28 7.28 15.77 -20.49
C ASN A 28 7.50 16.72 -21.69
N THR A 29 8.34 17.72 -21.48
CA THR A 29 8.74 18.67 -22.52
C THR A 29 10.27 18.81 -22.53
N PRO A 30 10.93 18.83 -23.71
CA PRO A 30 12.34 19.17 -23.79
C PRO A 30 12.63 20.54 -23.13
N GLY A 31 13.74 20.64 -22.43
CA GLY A 31 14.09 21.85 -21.67
C GLY A 31 13.50 21.92 -20.26
N ASP A 32 12.69 20.94 -19.84
CA ASP A 32 12.23 20.84 -18.45
C ASP A 32 13.44 20.65 -17.51
N ILE A 33 13.47 21.41 -16.41
CA ILE A 33 14.56 21.46 -15.41
C ILE A 33 15.86 22.10 -15.94
N ASP A 34 16.32 21.74 -17.11
CA ASP A 34 17.54 22.24 -17.75
C ASP A 34 17.22 22.73 -19.17
N PRO A 35 17.30 24.07 -19.45
CA PRO A 35 16.98 24.62 -20.73
C PRO A 35 17.82 24.10 -21.92
N ASP A 36 19.02 23.57 -21.63
CA ASP A 36 19.91 23.03 -22.65
C ASP A 36 19.61 21.53 -22.97
N ASN A 37 18.63 20.94 -22.28
CA ASN A 37 18.21 19.57 -22.48
C ASN A 37 17.24 19.45 -23.67
N ASP A 38 17.56 18.60 -24.65
CA ASP A 38 16.78 18.34 -25.87
C ASP A 38 15.91 17.07 -25.80
N PHE A 39 15.87 16.37 -24.67
CA PHE A 39 15.11 15.13 -24.45
C PHE A 39 13.99 15.31 -23.42
N ILE A 40 13.02 14.39 -23.45
CA ILE A 40 11.92 14.34 -22.50
C ILE A 40 12.35 13.49 -21.29
N ILE A 41 12.47 14.09 -20.11
CA ILE A 41 12.95 13.41 -18.90
C ILE A 41 12.02 12.26 -18.50
N ASP A 42 10.69 12.43 -18.61
CA ASP A 42 9.70 11.39 -18.29
C ASP A 42 9.80 10.13 -19.19
N GLU A 43 10.47 10.24 -20.34
CA GLU A 43 10.70 9.11 -21.25
C GLU A 43 12.00 8.37 -20.96
N LEU A 44 12.89 8.94 -20.13
CA LEU A 44 14.12 8.27 -19.76
C LEU A 44 13.84 6.99 -18.96
N PRO A 45 14.67 5.97 -19.16
CA PRO A 45 14.62 4.76 -18.34
C PRO A 45 14.93 5.10 -16.87
N LEU A 46 14.26 4.39 -15.96
CA LEU A 46 14.50 4.56 -14.53
C LEU A 46 15.87 4.01 -14.13
N ASP A 47 16.56 4.75 -13.28
CA ASP A 47 17.82 4.29 -12.66
C ASP A 47 17.53 3.41 -11.44
N TYR A 48 17.59 2.10 -11.63
CA TYR A 48 17.38 1.13 -10.55
C TYR A 48 18.56 1.01 -9.60
N SER A 49 19.72 1.58 -9.92
CA SER A 49 20.90 1.53 -9.03
C SER A 49 20.66 2.30 -7.73
N ILE A 50 19.79 3.30 -7.72
CA ILE A 50 19.44 4.07 -6.53
C ILE A 50 18.88 3.21 -5.39
N LEU A 51 18.27 2.06 -5.72
CA LEU A 51 17.75 1.11 -4.73
C LEU A 51 18.86 0.45 -3.93
N GLU A 52 20.07 0.36 -4.46
CA GLU A 52 21.25 -0.20 -3.78
C GLU A 52 21.94 0.83 -2.86
N GLU A 53 21.61 2.12 -2.98
CA GLU A 53 22.18 3.17 -2.15
C GLU A 53 21.51 3.33 -0.78
N ILE A 54 20.39 2.69 -0.56
CA ILE A 54 19.56 2.82 0.64
C ILE A 54 19.41 1.48 1.36
N ASP A 55 19.24 1.54 2.69
CA ASP A 55 19.04 0.33 3.50
C ASP A 55 17.59 -0.16 3.52
N TYR A 56 16.65 0.69 3.08
CA TYR A 56 15.23 0.33 3.05
C TYR A 56 14.90 -0.53 1.82
N VAL A 57 14.33 -1.70 2.07
CA VAL A 57 13.88 -2.61 1.00
C VAL A 57 12.40 -2.34 0.71
N TYR A 58 12.11 -1.79 -0.46
CA TYR A 58 10.73 -1.59 -0.91
C TYR A 58 10.04 -2.93 -1.20
N PRO A 59 8.75 -3.09 -0.88
CA PRO A 59 8.00 -4.32 -1.15
C PRO A 59 8.04 -4.77 -2.62
N ALA A 60 8.10 -3.82 -3.56
CA ALA A 60 8.13 -4.06 -5.00
C ALA A 60 9.52 -3.79 -5.62
N ASN A 61 10.61 -3.93 -4.86
CA ASN A 61 11.97 -3.61 -5.33
C ASN A 61 12.44 -4.41 -6.55
N ASN A 62 11.80 -5.54 -6.84
CA ASN A 62 12.09 -6.38 -8.01
C ASN A 62 10.96 -6.31 -9.05
N ALA A 63 10.51 -5.10 -9.38
CA ALA A 63 9.52 -4.85 -10.42
C ALA A 63 10.03 -3.82 -11.42
N TYR A 64 9.55 -3.91 -12.67
CA TYR A 64 9.59 -2.77 -13.58
C TYR A 64 8.51 -1.78 -13.15
N PHE A 65 8.87 -0.52 -12.97
CA PHE A 65 7.95 0.57 -12.75
C PHE A 65 7.75 1.31 -14.08
N ALA A 66 6.52 1.35 -14.56
CA ALA A 66 6.22 1.97 -15.85
C ALA A 66 4.83 2.60 -15.90
N TYR A 67 4.61 3.33 -16.97
CA TYR A 67 3.31 3.83 -17.40
C TYR A 67 3.11 3.36 -18.84
N MET A 68 1.89 2.96 -19.18
CA MET A 68 1.45 2.75 -20.57
C MET A 68 0.39 3.75 -20.99
N THR A 69 -0.19 4.48 -20.02
CA THR A 69 -1.03 5.65 -20.18
C THR A 69 -0.67 6.70 -19.13
N ARG A 70 -1.04 7.97 -19.32
CA ARG A 70 -0.85 9.03 -18.34
C ARG A 70 -2.13 9.85 -18.20
N GLY A 71 -2.34 10.41 -17.01
CA GLY A 71 -3.54 11.18 -16.72
C GLY A 71 -4.79 10.34 -16.56
N CYS A 72 -5.94 10.98 -16.52
CA CYS A 72 -7.24 10.34 -16.42
C CYS A 72 -8.30 11.11 -17.18
N VAL A 73 -9.24 10.40 -17.81
CA VAL A 73 -10.40 11.01 -18.49
C VAL A 73 -11.46 11.54 -17.50
N ASN A 74 -11.35 11.16 -16.22
CA ASN A 74 -12.26 11.60 -15.17
C ASN A 74 -11.70 12.81 -14.42
N ASN A 75 -12.59 13.63 -13.85
CA ASN A 75 -12.25 14.76 -12.98
C ASN A 75 -12.87 14.57 -11.59
N CYS A 76 -12.44 13.53 -10.87
CA CYS A 76 -12.96 13.22 -9.55
C CYS A 76 -12.51 14.26 -8.52
N LYS A 77 -13.44 14.83 -7.74
CA LYS A 77 -13.18 15.89 -6.76
C LYS A 77 -12.15 15.53 -5.68
N PHE A 78 -12.02 14.24 -5.37
CA PHE A 78 -11.09 13.73 -4.35
C PHE A 78 -9.71 13.37 -4.91
N CYS A 79 -9.52 13.38 -6.22
CA CYS A 79 -8.34 12.84 -6.88
C CYS A 79 -7.34 13.94 -7.26
N ALA A 80 -6.05 13.68 -7.04
CA ALA A 80 -4.97 14.59 -7.41
C ALA A 80 -4.60 14.52 -8.90
N VAL A 81 -4.95 13.44 -9.60
CA VAL A 81 -4.54 13.20 -10.99
C VAL A 81 -4.87 14.34 -11.94
N PRO A 82 -6.08 14.95 -11.92
CA PRO A 82 -6.37 16.09 -12.82
C PRO A 82 -5.45 17.30 -12.64
N LYS A 83 -4.84 17.46 -11.46
CA LYS A 83 -3.86 18.51 -11.20
C LYS A 83 -2.44 18.13 -11.59
N LEU A 84 -2.06 16.88 -11.33
CA LEU A 84 -0.71 16.38 -11.55
C LEU A 84 -0.47 16.01 -13.01
N GLU A 85 -1.48 15.43 -13.65
CA GLU A 85 -1.45 14.92 -15.03
C GLU A 85 -2.70 15.40 -15.78
N PRO A 86 -2.81 16.67 -16.16
CA PRO A 86 -4.06 17.26 -16.67
C PRO A 86 -4.44 16.79 -18.07
N LYS A 87 -3.51 16.17 -18.80
CA LYS A 87 -3.74 15.66 -20.15
C LYS A 87 -3.69 14.15 -20.15
N TYR A 88 -4.71 13.51 -20.76
CA TYR A 88 -4.71 12.07 -20.95
C TYR A 88 -3.85 11.68 -22.16
N CYS A 89 -2.93 10.74 -21.96
CA CYS A 89 -2.11 10.12 -23.01
C CYS A 89 -2.57 8.67 -23.18
N ASP A 90 -2.99 8.32 -24.38
CA ASP A 90 -3.61 7.02 -24.69
C ASP A 90 -2.64 5.84 -24.68
N TYR A 91 -1.36 6.09 -25.02
CA TYR A 91 -0.39 5.02 -25.15
C TYR A 91 1.05 5.51 -24.97
N ILE A 92 1.83 4.73 -24.24
CA ILE A 92 3.27 4.89 -24.04
C ILE A 92 3.92 3.51 -24.21
N ASN A 93 4.98 3.44 -25.03
CA ASN A 93 5.68 2.20 -25.31
C ASN A 93 6.39 1.64 -24.07
N LEU A 94 6.14 0.37 -23.76
CA LEU A 94 6.72 -0.35 -22.62
C LEU A 94 8.02 -1.08 -23.00
N LYS A 95 8.06 -1.68 -24.19
CA LYS A 95 9.11 -2.59 -24.61
C LYS A 95 10.51 -1.99 -24.52
N GLN A 96 10.68 -0.77 -25.02
CA GLN A 96 11.99 -0.08 -24.98
C GLN A 96 12.48 0.14 -23.55
N ARG A 97 11.58 0.46 -22.61
CA ARG A 97 11.92 0.66 -21.20
C ARG A 97 12.35 -0.65 -20.52
N ILE A 98 11.69 -1.77 -20.86
CA ILE A 98 12.07 -3.09 -20.38
C ILE A 98 13.45 -3.47 -20.92
N GLU A 99 13.65 -3.38 -22.24
CA GLU A 99 14.92 -3.72 -22.88
C GLU A 99 16.11 -2.92 -22.33
N HIS A 100 15.91 -1.63 -22.09
CA HIS A 100 16.94 -0.79 -21.47
C HIS A 100 17.25 -1.22 -20.02
N THR A 101 16.20 -1.48 -19.23
CA THR A 101 16.34 -1.93 -17.84
C THR A 101 17.07 -3.28 -17.79
N ASP A 102 16.69 -4.23 -18.65
CA ASP A 102 17.29 -5.56 -18.70
C ASP A 102 18.78 -5.50 -19.04
N LYS A 103 19.14 -4.65 -19.98
CA LYS A 103 20.52 -4.48 -20.43
C LYS A 103 21.43 -3.96 -19.30
N ARG A 104 20.96 -3.03 -18.48
CA ARG A 104 21.78 -2.36 -17.45
C ARG A 104 21.65 -3.00 -16.07
N PHE A 105 20.45 -3.39 -15.68
CA PHE A 105 20.12 -3.79 -14.33
C PHE A 105 19.68 -5.26 -14.24
N GLY A 106 19.58 -5.96 -15.37
CA GLY A 106 19.00 -7.29 -15.46
C GLY A 106 17.47 -7.32 -15.34
N ALA A 107 16.89 -8.43 -15.80
CA ALA A 107 15.44 -8.60 -15.81
C ALA A 107 14.83 -8.48 -14.41
N ARG A 108 13.68 -7.81 -14.32
CA ARG A 108 12.87 -7.71 -13.10
C ARG A 108 11.76 -8.75 -13.11
N LYS A 109 11.32 -9.12 -11.90
CA LYS A 109 10.32 -10.17 -11.73
C LYS A 109 8.93 -9.73 -12.18
N ASP A 110 8.44 -8.62 -11.67
CA ASP A 110 7.07 -8.17 -11.81
C ASP A 110 6.96 -6.88 -12.63
N LEU A 111 5.77 -6.56 -13.11
CA LEU A 111 5.46 -5.31 -13.80
C LEU A 111 4.45 -4.52 -12.97
N LEU A 112 4.89 -3.38 -12.44
CA LEU A 112 4.04 -2.45 -11.70
C LEU A 112 3.72 -1.26 -12.60
N LEU A 113 2.47 -1.17 -13.04
CA LEU A 113 1.96 -0.11 -13.89
C LEU A 113 1.27 0.95 -13.04
N LEU A 114 1.72 2.19 -13.18
CA LEU A 114 1.23 3.35 -12.43
C LEU A 114 0.15 4.12 -13.18
N ASP A 115 -0.53 3.43 -14.10
CA ASP A 115 -1.59 3.96 -14.96
C ASP A 115 -2.84 4.31 -14.14
N ASN A 116 -3.35 5.52 -14.32
CA ASN A 116 -4.51 6.01 -13.56
C ASN A 116 -5.85 5.48 -14.11
N ASN A 117 -5.95 5.19 -15.43
CA ASN A 117 -7.17 4.66 -16.04
C ASN A 117 -6.90 4.01 -17.41
N VAL A 118 -6.24 2.87 -17.40
CA VAL A 118 -5.86 2.15 -18.63
C VAL A 118 -7.05 1.71 -19.49
N LEU A 119 -8.21 1.40 -18.88
CA LEU A 119 -9.40 0.99 -19.63
C LEU A 119 -10.00 2.10 -20.48
N ALA A 120 -9.65 3.36 -20.25
CA ALA A 120 -10.10 4.49 -21.08
C ALA A 120 -9.30 4.61 -22.37
N SER A 121 -8.19 3.90 -22.51
CA SER A 121 -7.34 3.97 -23.70
C SER A 121 -8.00 3.33 -24.91
N LYS A 122 -7.92 4.03 -26.04
CA LYS A 122 -8.29 3.49 -27.36
C LYS A 122 -7.32 2.41 -27.82
N CYS A 123 -6.11 2.42 -27.29
CA CYS A 123 -5.04 1.45 -27.58
C CYS A 123 -5.03 0.27 -26.58
N TYR A 124 -6.11 0.10 -25.79
CA TYR A 124 -6.14 -0.91 -24.72
C TYR A 124 -5.70 -2.31 -25.15
N ASN A 125 -6.22 -2.82 -26.27
CA ASN A 125 -5.84 -4.14 -26.76
C ASN A 125 -4.35 -4.22 -27.11
N GLN A 126 -3.80 -3.17 -27.75
CA GLN A 126 -2.38 -3.07 -28.07
C GLN A 126 -1.54 -3.06 -26.77
N ILE A 127 -1.98 -2.35 -25.75
CA ILE A 127 -1.33 -2.31 -24.42
C ILE A 127 -1.22 -3.71 -23.83
N ILE A 128 -2.31 -4.48 -23.83
CA ILE A 128 -2.31 -5.86 -23.30
C ILE A 128 -1.45 -6.79 -24.15
N ASP A 129 -1.49 -6.68 -25.48
CA ASP A 129 -0.62 -7.47 -26.37
C ASP A 129 0.85 -7.18 -26.07
N GLU A 130 1.24 -5.93 -25.93
CA GLU A 130 2.62 -5.55 -25.63
C GLU A 130 3.08 -6.07 -24.25
N ILE A 131 2.22 -5.99 -23.22
CA ILE A 131 2.52 -6.56 -21.88
C ILE A 131 2.75 -8.08 -22.01
N ARG A 132 1.91 -8.79 -22.76
CA ARG A 132 2.05 -10.22 -22.99
C ARG A 132 3.37 -10.52 -23.72
N ASP A 133 3.67 -9.77 -24.78
CA ASP A 133 4.84 -9.95 -25.63
C ASP A 133 6.16 -9.59 -24.90
N CYS A 134 6.10 -8.72 -23.92
CA CYS A 134 7.17 -8.44 -22.96
C CYS A 134 7.38 -9.54 -21.89
N GLY A 135 6.67 -10.67 -22.00
CA GLY A 135 6.87 -11.84 -21.16
C GLY A 135 6.07 -11.83 -19.86
N PHE A 136 4.89 -11.16 -19.84
CA PHE A 136 3.96 -11.13 -18.70
C PHE A 136 2.63 -11.82 -19.00
N GLY A 137 2.56 -12.65 -20.04
CA GLY A 137 1.39 -13.47 -20.35
C GLY A 137 1.08 -14.50 -19.26
N ILE A 138 -0.08 -15.17 -19.42
CA ILE A 138 -0.51 -16.24 -18.50
C ILE A 138 0.57 -17.32 -18.40
N GLY A 139 0.90 -17.71 -17.17
CA GLY A 139 1.92 -18.74 -16.90
C GLY A 139 3.37 -18.24 -17.03
N ALA A 140 3.60 -16.97 -17.35
CA ALA A 140 4.95 -16.41 -17.46
C ALA A 140 5.75 -16.56 -16.17
N THR A 141 7.01 -16.92 -16.34
CA THR A 141 7.96 -17.13 -15.23
C THR A 141 9.18 -16.24 -15.39
N TYR A 142 9.76 -15.89 -14.26
CA TYR A 142 10.99 -15.13 -14.13
C TYR A 142 12.10 -16.02 -13.60
N SER A 143 13.26 -15.96 -14.22
CA SER A 143 14.50 -16.51 -13.67
C SER A 143 15.37 -15.32 -13.23
N PRO A 144 15.81 -15.27 -11.97
CA PRO A 144 16.69 -14.20 -11.51
C PRO A 144 17.95 -14.12 -12.38
N PRO A 145 18.37 -12.93 -12.80
CA PRO A 145 19.63 -12.75 -13.52
C PRO A 145 20.82 -13.01 -12.56
N ASN A 146 22.01 -13.12 -13.13
CA ASN A 146 23.23 -13.16 -12.33
C ASN A 146 23.53 -11.77 -11.77
N GLU A 147 23.09 -11.50 -10.52
CA GLU A 147 23.26 -10.19 -9.89
C GLU A 147 24.74 -9.85 -9.61
N TYR A 148 25.58 -10.86 -9.44
CA TYR A 148 27.03 -10.67 -9.27
C TYR A 148 27.67 -10.16 -10.56
N GLU A 149 27.33 -10.74 -11.70
CA GLU A 149 27.83 -10.32 -13.01
C GLU A 149 27.38 -8.88 -13.35
N ILE A 150 26.10 -8.57 -13.15
CA ILE A 150 25.56 -7.22 -13.33
C ILE A 150 26.31 -6.21 -12.47
N MET A 151 26.60 -6.55 -11.22
CA MET A 151 27.34 -5.69 -10.30
C MET A 151 28.78 -5.45 -10.80
N ILE A 152 29.50 -6.50 -11.21
CA ILE A 152 30.87 -6.41 -11.74
C ILE A 152 30.91 -5.56 -13.02
N ASP A 153 29.97 -5.76 -13.94
CA ASP A 153 29.93 -5.00 -15.20
C ASP A 153 29.65 -3.52 -14.96
N ASN A 154 28.72 -3.19 -14.07
CA ASN A 154 28.46 -1.80 -13.73
C ASN A 154 29.64 -1.13 -13.01
N LEU A 155 30.39 -1.86 -12.18
CA LEU A 155 31.63 -1.36 -11.60
C LEU A 155 32.71 -1.12 -12.68
N ARG A 156 32.89 -2.05 -13.64
CA ARG A 156 33.83 -1.89 -14.76
C ARG A 156 33.49 -0.65 -15.58
N ASP A 157 32.20 -0.43 -15.85
CA ASP A 157 31.70 0.72 -16.61
C ASP A 157 31.72 2.04 -15.82
N SER A 158 32.06 2.03 -14.55
CA SER A 158 31.96 3.19 -13.65
C SER A 158 30.53 3.76 -13.57
N TYR A 159 29.52 2.89 -13.63
CA TYR A 159 28.14 3.28 -13.49
C TYR A 159 27.72 3.18 -12.02
N ASN A 160 27.53 4.33 -11.37
CA ASN A 160 27.14 4.44 -9.96
C ASN A 160 27.97 3.55 -9.02
N ASP A 161 29.30 3.76 -8.99
CA ASP A 161 30.23 2.99 -8.17
C ASP A 161 29.77 2.84 -6.71
N ARG A 162 29.15 3.89 -6.12
CA ARG A 162 28.67 3.87 -4.74
C ARG A 162 27.60 2.79 -4.53
N ALA A 163 26.60 2.70 -5.42
CA ALA A 163 25.55 1.70 -5.38
C ALA A 163 26.12 0.28 -5.49
N TYR A 164 27.01 0.06 -6.46
CA TYR A 164 27.51 -1.28 -6.73
C TYR A 164 28.60 -1.74 -5.77
N ILE A 165 29.35 -0.84 -5.12
CA ILE A 165 30.19 -1.18 -3.98
C ILE A 165 29.30 -1.69 -2.81
N ARG A 166 28.21 -1.02 -2.50
CA ARG A 166 27.25 -1.49 -1.48
C ARG A 166 26.66 -2.85 -1.85
N LYS A 167 26.26 -3.04 -3.10
CA LYS A 167 25.74 -4.31 -3.64
C LYS A 167 26.77 -5.43 -3.48
N ALA A 168 28.04 -5.20 -3.81
CA ALA A 168 29.11 -6.17 -3.64
C ALA A 168 29.23 -6.66 -2.20
N ILE A 169 29.29 -5.73 -1.25
CA ILE A 169 29.36 -6.08 0.17
C ILE A 169 28.12 -6.84 0.65
N SER A 170 26.94 -6.51 0.14
CA SER A 170 25.72 -7.26 0.44
C SER A 170 25.81 -8.69 -0.09
N ILE A 171 26.26 -8.89 -1.32
CA ILE A 171 26.45 -10.21 -1.94
C ILE A 171 27.50 -11.03 -1.14
N TYR A 172 28.62 -10.42 -0.74
CA TYR A 172 29.65 -11.12 0.03
C TYR A 172 29.13 -11.63 1.37
N LYS A 173 28.33 -10.80 2.08
CA LYS A 173 27.66 -11.21 3.32
C LYS A 173 26.70 -12.37 3.09
N GLU A 174 25.99 -12.37 1.97
CA GLU A 174 25.09 -13.48 1.61
C GLU A 174 25.85 -14.76 1.28
N ILE A 175 26.98 -14.68 0.57
CA ILE A 175 27.85 -15.83 0.31
C ILE A 175 28.30 -16.45 1.62
N ILE A 176 28.87 -15.64 2.54
CA ILE A 176 29.31 -16.10 3.88
C ILE A 176 28.17 -16.82 4.59
N LYS A 177 26.96 -16.26 4.58
CA LYS A 177 25.78 -16.84 5.24
C LYS A 177 25.35 -18.17 4.62
N LYS A 178 25.52 -18.35 3.29
CA LYS A 178 25.05 -19.52 2.53
C LYS A 178 26.10 -20.63 2.42
N LEU A 179 27.38 -20.34 2.59
CA LEU A 179 28.43 -21.35 2.67
C LEU A 179 28.15 -22.29 3.85
N LYS A 180 28.43 -23.57 3.67
CA LYS A 180 28.22 -24.61 4.73
C LYS A 180 29.53 -24.99 5.38
N ASP A 181 30.65 -24.85 4.66
CA ASP A 181 31.98 -25.18 5.12
C ASP A 181 32.56 -24.00 5.92
N GLU A 182 32.98 -24.27 7.17
CA GLU A 182 33.48 -23.23 8.07
C GLU A 182 34.90 -22.78 7.68
N ASP A 183 35.68 -23.64 7.06
CA ASP A 183 37.02 -23.25 6.59
C ASP A 183 36.92 -22.32 5.39
N GLU A 184 36.00 -22.61 4.44
CA GLU A 184 35.72 -21.70 3.31
C GLU A 184 35.13 -20.35 3.79
N LYS A 185 34.30 -20.33 4.83
CA LYS A 185 33.80 -19.07 5.41
C LYS A 185 34.95 -18.25 6.01
N THR A 186 35.80 -18.91 6.77
CA THR A 186 36.93 -18.25 7.43
C THR A 186 37.90 -17.71 6.40
N GLU A 187 38.24 -18.50 5.38
CA GLU A 187 39.11 -18.05 4.30
C GLU A 187 38.51 -16.83 3.56
N LEU A 188 37.21 -16.89 3.20
CA LEU A 188 36.54 -15.76 2.57
C LEU A 188 36.56 -14.53 3.45
N TYR A 189 36.28 -14.69 4.76
CA TYR A 189 36.28 -13.56 5.69
C TYR A 189 37.66 -12.89 5.76
N LEU A 190 38.73 -13.67 5.88
CA LEU A 190 40.09 -13.14 5.94
C LEU A 190 40.50 -12.42 4.65
N LYS A 191 40.13 -12.96 3.49
CA LYS A 191 40.38 -12.30 2.18
C LYS A 191 39.64 -10.98 2.05
N LEU A 192 38.38 -10.92 2.51
CA LEU A 192 37.60 -9.70 2.50
C LEU A 192 38.15 -8.66 3.50
N GLU A 193 38.65 -9.10 4.64
CA GLU A 193 39.29 -8.23 5.62
C GLU A 193 40.60 -7.62 5.06
N GLU A 194 41.46 -8.45 4.48
CA GLU A 194 42.70 -8.03 3.83
C GLU A 194 42.48 -7.02 2.70
N ALA A 195 41.41 -7.25 1.92
CA ALA A 195 41.02 -6.34 0.83
C ALA A 195 40.15 -5.15 1.28
N HIS A 196 39.96 -4.95 2.59
CA HIS A 196 39.06 -3.91 3.15
C HIS A 196 37.61 -3.96 2.67
N CYS A 197 37.13 -5.14 2.21
CA CYS A 197 35.80 -5.37 1.62
C CYS A 197 34.77 -5.95 2.60
N LEU A 198 34.96 -5.82 3.92
CA LEU A 198 33.92 -6.20 4.91
C LEU A 198 32.80 -5.16 5.02
N TYR A 199 33.11 -3.89 4.74
CA TYR A 199 32.17 -2.78 4.87
C TYR A 199 32.23 -1.88 3.64
N TYR A 200 31.07 -1.38 3.19
CA TYR A 200 30.98 -0.56 1.99
C TYR A 200 31.73 0.79 2.09
N TYR A 201 31.94 1.31 3.28
CA TYR A 201 32.64 2.57 3.51
C TYR A 201 34.17 2.45 3.54
N THR A 202 34.71 1.22 3.61
CA THR A 202 36.15 0.92 3.50
C THR A 202 36.52 0.32 2.15
N ALA A 203 35.56 -0.28 1.47
CA ALA A 203 35.75 -0.97 0.19
C ALA A 203 35.98 0.03 -0.95
N SER A 204 36.89 -0.33 -1.86
CA SER A 204 37.06 0.39 -3.13
C SER A 204 36.64 -0.48 -4.33
N LYS A 205 36.28 0.18 -5.42
CA LYS A 205 36.02 -0.48 -6.71
C LYS A 205 37.20 -1.35 -7.15
N LYS A 206 38.43 -0.87 -7.00
CA LYS A 206 39.65 -1.60 -7.38
C LYS A 206 39.76 -2.91 -6.62
N ASP A 207 39.53 -2.89 -5.31
CA ASP A 207 39.67 -4.07 -4.45
C ASP A 207 38.57 -5.10 -4.76
N ILE A 208 37.33 -4.64 -5.00
CA ILE A 208 36.19 -5.51 -5.42
C ILE A 208 36.53 -6.21 -6.75
N LEU A 209 37.01 -5.46 -7.75
CA LEU A 209 37.35 -6.03 -9.07
C LEU A 209 38.57 -6.99 -8.98
N ALA A 210 39.51 -6.76 -8.07
CA ALA A 210 40.64 -7.67 -7.81
C ALA A 210 40.20 -9.00 -7.19
N LEU A 211 39.07 -9.00 -6.46
CA LEU A 211 38.48 -10.21 -5.87
C LEU A 211 37.63 -11.03 -6.82
N ASP A 212 37.34 -10.55 -8.04
CA ASP A 212 36.34 -11.17 -8.94
C ASP A 212 36.63 -12.65 -9.22
N GLU A 213 37.91 -13.01 -9.55
CA GLU A 213 38.26 -14.39 -9.85
C GLU A 213 38.08 -15.34 -8.66
N TYR A 214 38.23 -14.85 -7.45
CA TYR A 214 38.07 -15.64 -6.22
C TYR A 214 36.58 -15.76 -5.81
N ILE A 215 35.81 -14.67 -5.89
CA ILE A 215 34.43 -14.61 -5.42
C ILE A 215 33.45 -15.29 -6.39
N ARG A 216 33.65 -15.16 -7.70
CA ARG A 216 32.74 -15.68 -8.73
C ARG A 216 32.37 -17.16 -8.53
N PRO A 217 33.33 -18.10 -8.34
CA PRO A 217 33.00 -19.50 -8.07
C PRO A 217 32.20 -19.71 -6.78
N LEU A 218 32.45 -18.92 -5.74
CA LEU A 218 31.72 -18.98 -4.48
C LEU A 218 30.28 -18.48 -4.64
N TYR A 219 30.08 -17.43 -5.45
CA TYR A 219 28.75 -16.95 -5.79
C TYR A 219 27.96 -18.04 -6.55
N ASP A 220 28.52 -18.64 -7.60
CA ASP A 220 27.88 -19.68 -8.40
C ASP A 220 27.55 -20.93 -7.57
N LYS A 221 28.40 -21.28 -6.60
CA LYS A 221 28.17 -22.37 -5.65
C LYS A 221 26.97 -22.08 -4.73
N THR A 222 26.80 -20.84 -4.30
CA THR A 222 25.83 -20.45 -3.25
C THR A 222 24.52 -19.86 -3.80
N HIS A 223 24.50 -19.40 -5.06
CA HIS A 223 23.37 -18.74 -5.68
C HIS A 223 22.83 -19.56 -6.86
N LYS A 224 21.77 -20.36 -6.56
CA LYS A 224 21.10 -21.12 -7.62
C LYS A 224 19.77 -20.43 -7.94
N PRO A 225 19.58 -19.90 -9.17
CA PRO A 225 18.34 -19.26 -9.54
C PRO A 225 17.17 -20.24 -9.52
N SER A 226 16.05 -19.84 -8.97
CA SER A 226 14.79 -20.59 -9.00
C SER A 226 13.75 -19.81 -9.78
N LYS A 227 13.01 -20.52 -10.65
CA LYS A 227 11.92 -19.92 -11.42
C LYS A 227 10.80 -19.46 -10.47
N ARG A 228 10.29 -18.23 -10.68
CA ARG A 228 9.19 -17.63 -9.93
C ARG A 228 8.12 -17.13 -10.89
N LYS A 229 6.87 -17.14 -10.46
CA LYS A 229 5.76 -16.61 -11.26
C LYS A 229 5.91 -15.08 -11.40
N ARG A 230 5.69 -14.57 -12.62
CA ARG A 230 5.58 -13.13 -12.91
C ARG A 230 4.15 -12.65 -12.68
N ILE A 231 4.00 -11.40 -12.30
CA ILE A 231 2.70 -10.74 -12.17
C ILE A 231 2.72 -9.35 -12.81
N VAL A 232 1.53 -8.89 -13.16
CA VAL A 232 1.24 -7.50 -13.56
C VAL A 232 0.30 -6.89 -12.55
N ASP A 233 0.61 -5.70 -12.05
CA ASP A 233 -0.23 -4.94 -11.12
C ASP A 233 -0.51 -3.54 -11.69
N PHE A 234 -1.75 -3.26 -12.09
CA PHE A 234 -2.22 -1.90 -12.36
C PHE A 234 -2.51 -1.20 -11.02
N ASN A 235 -1.47 -0.63 -10.44
CA ASN A 235 -1.43 -0.22 -9.04
C ASN A 235 -2.45 0.86 -8.65
N GLN A 236 -2.83 1.74 -9.58
CA GLN A 236 -3.79 2.80 -9.30
C GLN A 236 -5.26 2.35 -9.41
N GLY A 237 -5.48 1.14 -9.93
CA GLY A 237 -6.81 0.56 -10.13
C GLY A 237 -7.47 0.97 -11.46
N ILE A 238 -8.56 0.31 -11.76
CA ILE A 238 -9.35 0.54 -12.96
C ILE A 238 -10.76 1.02 -12.61
N ASP A 239 -11.35 1.77 -13.52
CA ASP A 239 -12.69 2.32 -13.38
C ASP A 239 -13.76 1.25 -13.64
N SER A 240 -14.55 0.90 -12.63
CA SER A 240 -15.62 -0.09 -12.72
C SER A 240 -16.65 0.21 -13.82
N ARG A 241 -16.86 1.48 -14.15
CA ARG A 241 -17.82 1.94 -15.19
C ARG A 241 -17.39 1.57 -16.61
N LEU A 242 -16.09 1.31 -16.83
CA LEU A 242 -15.51 0.99 -18.13
C LEU A 242 -15.34 -0.53 -18.33
N ILE A 243 -15.63 -1.35 -17.32
CA ILE A 243 -15.48 -2.80 -17.39
C ILE A 243 -16.55 -3.43 -18.27
N THR A 244 -16.10 -4.22 -19.24
CA THR A 244 -16.91 -5.03 -20.14
C THR A 244 -16.38 -6.46 -20.20
N GLU A 245 -17.16 -7.43 -20.67
CA GLU A 245 -16.69 -8.80 -20.87
C GLU A 245 -15.47 -8.80 -21.81
N ALA A 246 -15.55 -8.08 -22.94
CA ALA A 246 -14.49 -8.06 -23.94
C ALA A 246 -13.14 -7.54 -23.38
N ASN A 247 -13.14 -6.46 -22.58
CA ASN A 247 -11.89 -5.94 -22.04
C ASN A 247 -11.36 -6.77 -20.86
N MET A 248 -12.20 -7.48 -20.13
CA MET A 248 -11.76 -8.40 -19.09
C MET A 248 -11.22 -9.70 -19.66
N ASP A 249 -11.85 -10.25 -20.71
CA ASP A 249 -11.30 -11.40 -21.44
C ASP A 249 -9.91 -11.07 -22.03
N LYS A 250 -9.78 -9.87 -22.59
CA LYS A 250 -8.48 -9.39 -23.06
C LYS A 250 -7.45 -9.24 -21.93
N LEU A 251 -7.85 -8.68 -20.79
CA LEU A 251 -6.98 -8.53 -19.62
C LEU A 251 -6.53 -9.88 -19.05
N ALA A 252 -7.37 -10.91 -19.15
CA ALA A 252 -7.08 -12.25 -18.70
C ALA A 252 -5.98 -12.96 -19.51
N GLU A 253 -5.52 -12.40 -20.65
CA GLU A 253 -4.34 -12.89 -21.38
C GLU A 253 -3.02 -12.64 -20.66
N VAL A 254 -2.99 -11.71 -19.69
CA VAL A 254 -1.81 -11.39 -18.89
C VAL A 254 -1.97 -11.82 -17.43
N ASN A 255 -0.86 -11.97 -16.72
CA ASN A 255 -0.85 -12.52 -15.37
C ASN A 255 -1.16 -11.45 -14.31
N ILE A 256 -2.36 -10.89 -14.36
CA ILE A 256 -2.82 -9.84 -13.42
C ILE A 256 -2.90 -10.37 -11.99
N TYR A 257 -2.27 -9.61 -11.05
CA TYR A 257 -2.36 -9.91 -9.61
C TYR A 257 -1.93 -8.71 -8.74
N PRO A 258 -2.81 -8.15 -7.92
CA PRO A 258 -4.27 -8.31 -8.00
C PRO A 258 -4.89 -7.39 -9.07
N LEU A 259 -6.09 -7.71 -9.55
CA LEU A 259 -6.89 -6.75 -10.29
C LEU A 259 -7.52 -5.76 -9.31
N ARG A 260 -7.19 -4.47 -9.46
CA ARG A 260 -7.71 -3.40 -8.60
C ARG A 260 -8.89 -2.71 -9.28
N ILE A 261 -10.06 -2.71 -8.64
CA ILE A 261 -11.27 -2.08 -9.18
C ILE A 261 -11.74 -0.99 -8.20
N ALA A 262 -11.91 0.24 -8.69
CA ALA A 262 -12.33 1.36 -7.87
C ALA A 262 -13.78 1.21 -7.36
N PHE A 263 -14.00 1.51 -6.06
CA PHE A 263 -15.32 1.52 -5.43
C PHE A 263 -15.47 2.72 -4.47
N ASP A 264 -15.50 3.92 -5.05
CA ASP A 264 -15.40 5.16 -4.29
C ASP A 264 -16.70 5.56 -3.58
N HIS A 265 -17.88 5.21 -4.15
CA HIS A 265 -19.19 5.59 -3.64
C HIS A 265 -20.17 4.43 -3.66
N TRP A 266 -21.10 4.42 -2.69
CA TRP A 266 -22.14 3.37 -2.59
C TRP A 266 -23.10 3.35 -3.79
N ASN A 267 -23.37 4.48 -4.42
CA ASN A 267 -24.20 4.54 -5.65
C ASN A 267 -23.57 3.82 -6.85
N LEU A 268 -22.31 3.46 -6.81
CA LEU A 268 -21.67 2.61 -7.80
C LEU A 268 -21.85 1.10 -7.52
N ARG A 269 -22.58 0.72 -6.47
CA ARG A 269 -22.73 -0.67 -6.02
C ARG A 269 -23.05 -1.64 -7.16
N ASP A 270 -24.11 -1.37 -7.92
CA ASP A 270 -24.57 -2.29 -8.96
C ASP A 270 -23.55 -2.41 -10.11
N THR A 271 -22.90 -1.30 -10.47
CA THR A 271 -21.84 -1.28 -11.47
C THR A 271 -20.62 -2.03 -10.98
N TYR A 272 -20.21 -1.80 -9.73
CA TYR A 272 -19.08 -2.47 -9.11
C TYR A 272 -19.30 -3.98 -8.99
N GLU A 273 -20.45 -4.41 -8.47
CA GLU A 273 -20.81 -5.82 -8.35
C GLU A 273 -20.80 -6.53 -9.72
N LYS A 274 -21.40 -5.91 -10.74
CA LYS A 274 -21.35 -6.42 -12.12
C LYS A 274 -19.91 -6.57 -12.60
N SER A 275 -19.05 -5.60 -12.31
CA SER A 275 -17.64 -5.60 -12.71
C SER A 275 -16.87 -6.75 -12.06
N ILE A 276 -17.08 -7.02 -10.77
CA ILE A 276 -16.49 -8.16 -10.06
C ILE A 276 -16.92 -9.48 -10.70
N ARG A 277 -18.22 -9.64 -11.00
CA ARG A 277 -18.77 -10.85 -11.64
C ARG A 277 -18.18 -11.09 -13.02
N ILE A 278 -18.01 -10.03 -13.82
CA ILE A 278 -17.35 -10.11 -15.13
C ILE A 278 -15.89 -10.54 -14.96
N ALA A 279 -15.12 -9.90 -14.08
CA ALA A 279 -13.73 -10.25 -13.85
C ALA A 279 -13.55 -11.71 -13.42
N VAL A 280 -14.39 -12.20 -12.50
CA VAL A 280 -14.36 -13.59 -12.03
C VAL A 280 -14.75 -14.57 -13.16
N LYS A 281 -15.74 -14.22 -14.00
CA LYS A 281 -16.14 -15.01 -15.18
C LYS A 281 -14.98 -15.16 -16.18
N SER A 282 -14.19 -14.10 -16.39
CA SER A 282 -12.98 -14.13 -17.21
C SER A 282 -11.77 -14.81 -16.53
N GLY A 283 -11.95 -15.42 -15.35
CA GLY A 283 -10.93 -16.17 -14.63
C GLY A 283 -10.06 -15.35 -13.67
N ILE A 284 -10.27 -14.04 -13.53
CA ILE A 284 -9.52 -13.17 -12.64
C ILE A 284 -10.15 -13.20 -11.25
N LYS A 285 -9.60 -14.02 -10.34
CA LYS A 285 -10.17 -14.27 -9.00
C LYS A 285 -9.46 -13.55 -7.86
N ASN A 286 -8.31 -12.93 -8.11
CA ASN A 286 -7.57 -12.16 -7.11
C ASN A 286 -7.79 -10.68 -7.38
N LEU A 287 -8.62 -10.05 -6.56
CA LEU A 287 -9.05 -8.68 -6.74
C LEU A 287 -8.71 -7.85 -5.51
N SER A 288 -8.68 -6.55 -5.68
CA SER A 288 -8.61 -5.60 -4.57
C SER A 288 -9.33 -4.31 -4.91
N ASN A 289 -9.58 -3.48 -3.92
CA ASN A 289 -10.14 -2.15 -4.13
C ASN A 289 -9.62 -1.14 -3.10
N TYR A 290 -9.72 0.12 -3.46
CA TYR A 290 -9.59 1.24 -2.56
C TYR A 290 -10.98 1.75 -2.21
N LEU A 291 -11.28 1.86 -0.91
CA LEU A 291 -12.56 2.35 -0.39
C LEU A 291 -12.34 3.70 0.26
N LEU A 292 -12.67 4.77 -0.46
CA LEU A 292 -12.56 6.12 0.07
C LEU A 292 -13.59 6.33 1.17
N TYR A 293 -13.17 6.86 2.32
CA TYR A 293 -14.06 7.25 3.41
C TYR A 293 -13.66 8.61 4.00
N ASN A 294 -14.54 9.20 4.80
CA ASN A 294 -14.35 10.54 5.34
C ASN A 294 -14.39 11.63 4.25
N PHE A 295 -15.19 11.43 3.21
CA PHE A 295 -15.44 12.42 2.14
C PHE A 295 -16.88 12.93 2.20
N GLU A 296 -17.71 12.60 1.21
CA GLU A 296 -19.14 12.91 1.17
C GLU A 296 -20.00 11.73 1.63
N ASP A 297 -19.38 10.58 1.87
CA ASP A 297 -19.98 9.32 2.27
C ASP A 297 -20.44 9.34 3.74
N LYS A 298 -21.44 8.50 4.05
CA LYS A 298 -21.82 8.19 5.43
C LYS A 298 -21.02 7.00 5.96
N PRO A 299 -20.79 6.92 7.30
CA PRO A 299 -20.07 5.77 7.88
C PRO A 299 -20.68 4.42 7.52
N GLU A 300 -22.02 4.34 7.45
CA GLU A 300 -22.74 3.12 7.08
C GLU A 300 -22.43 2.66 5.65
N GLU A 301 -22.18 3.59 4.73
CA GLU A 301 -21.81 3.26 3.35
C GLU A 301 -20.43 2.60 3.25
N LEU A 302 -19.51 2.91 4.15
CA LEU A 302 -18.24 2.18 4.26
C LEU A 302 -18.50 0.73 4.67
N TYR A 303 -19.36 0.50 5.68
CA TYR A 303 -19.75 -0.84 6.11
C TYR A 303 -20.36 -1.64 4.96
N PHE A 304 -21.33 -1.06 4.23
CA PHE A 304 -22.00 -1.74 3.11
C PHE A 304 -21.03 -2.11 1.98
N ARG A 305 -20.10 -1.23 1.65
CA ARG A 305 -19.06 -1.52 0.64
C ARG A 305 -18.13 -2.64 1.06
N LEU A 306 -17.71 -2.67 2.33
CA LEU A 306 -16.89 -3.74 2.89
C LEU A 306 -17.65 -5.07 2.94
N ARG A 307 -18.90 -5.04 3.40
CA ARG A 307 -19.77 -6.23 3.51
C ARG A 307 -20.00 -6.85 2.13
N LEU A 308 -20.34 -6.04 1.13
CA LEU A 308 -20.53 -6.51 -0.25
C LEU A 308 -19.30 -7.27 -0.77
N ASN A 309 -18.09 -6.78 -0.49
CA ASN A 309 -16.87 -7.46 -0.91
C ASN A 309 -16.72 -8.83 -0.25
N VAL A 310 -17.05 -8.94 1.03
CA VAL A 310 -17.00 -10.23 1.76
C VAL A 310 -18.05 -11.20 1.21
N ASP A 311 -19.27 -10.72 0.98
CA ASP A 311 -20.36 -11.55 0.43
C ASP A 311 -19.99 -12.05 -0.98
N LEU A 312 -19.44 -11.19 -1.84
CA LEU A 312 -18.95 -11.58 -3.18
C LEU A 312 -17.77 -12.57 -3.13
N CYS A 313 -16.89 -12.46 -2.12
CA CYS A 313 -15.84 -13.45 -1.93
C CYS A 313 -16.42 -14.85 -1.67
N GLU A 314 -17.39 -14.94 -0.79
CA GLU A 314 -18.01 -16.22 -0.42
C GLU A 314 -18.85 -16.78 -1.59
N GLU A 315 -19.64 -15.94 -2.25
CA GLU A 315 -20.49 -16.35 -3.36
C GLU A 315 -19.70 -16.84 -4.58
N LEU A 316 -18.66 -16.08 -4.97
CA LEU A 316 -17.94 -16.31 -6.23
C LEU A 316 -16.66 -17.16 -6.06
N GLY A 317 -16.30 -17.52 -4.83
CA GLY A 317 -15.03 -18.19 -4.56
C GLY A 317 -13.81 -17.36 -4.98
N ALA A 318 -13.93 -16.04 -4.94
CA ALA A 318 -12.90 -15.07 -5.25
C ALA A 318 -12.22 -14.54 -3.98
N SER A 319 -11.14 -13.79 -4.16
CA SER A 319 -10.45 -13.08 -3.07
C SER A 319 -10.45 -11.58 -3.41
N ILE A 320 -11.14 -10.79 -2.62
CA ILE A 320 -11.20 -9.33 -2.78
C ILE A 320 -10.59 -8.70 -1.53
N TYR A 321 -9.45 -8.02 -1.68
CA TYR A 321 -8.83 -7.25 -0.62
C TYR A 321 -9.30 -5.81 -0.66
N SER A 322 -9.88 -5.34 0.45
CA SER A 322 -10.35 -3.97 0.59
C SER A 322 -9.36 -3.13 1.38
N PHE A 323 -9.05 -1.94 0.85
CA PHE A 323 -8.17 -0.96 1.48
C PHE A 323 -8.95 0.32 1.79
N PRO A 324 -9.50 0.49 3.01
CA PRO A 324 -10.11 1.75 3.41
C PRO A 324 -9.07 2.88 3.41
N MET A 325 -9.34 3.91 2.63
CA MET A 325 -8.47 5.08 2.49
C MET A 325 -9.17 6.32 3.03
N LYS A 326 -8.58 6.92 4.06
CA LYS A 326 -9.09 8.17 4.62
C LYS A 326 -8.84 9.31 3.63
N TYR A 327 -9.91 10.01 3.25
CA TYR A 327 -9.81 11.21 2.43
C TYR A 327 -9.14 12.37 3.18
N HIS A 328 -8.29 13.10 2.47
CA HIS A 328 -7.76 14.39 2.83
C HIS A 328 -7.89 15.35 1.64
N PRO A 329 -8.38 16.58 1.85
CA PRO A 329 -8.45 17.57 0.78
C PRO A 329 -7.05 17.91 0.25
N ILE A 330 -6.89 17.78 -1.05
CA ILE A 330 -5.64 18.14 -1.73
C ILE A 330 -5.61 19.61 -2.18
N ASN A 331 -6.76 20.28 -2.14
CA ASN A 331 -6.95 21.66 -2.59
C ASN A 331 -6.94 22.67 -1.43
N ASP A 332 -6.94 22.18 -0.21
CA ASP A 332 -6.95 23.00 1.02
C ASP A 332 -5.64 22.78 1.76
N LYS A 333 -4.80 23.82 1.76
CA LYS A 333 -3.45 23.78 2.31
C LYS A 333 -3.45 23.47 3.80
N GLU A 334 -4.38 24.03 4.57
CA GLU A 334 -4.47 23.81 5.99
C GLU A 334 -4.78 22.34 6.34
N PHE A 335 -5.82 21.76 5.75
CA PHE A 335 -6.18 20.37 5.96
C PHE A 335 -5.17 19.38 5.39
N PHE A 336 -4.50 19.73 4.30
CA PHE A 336 -3.45 18.90 3.74
C PHE A 336 -2.26 18.78 4.69
N MET A 337 -1.81 19.88 5.27
CA MET A 337 -0.68 19.92 6.21
C MET A 337 -1.02 19.24 7.55
N ASN A 338 -2.17 19.57 8.13
CA ASN A 338 -2.57 19.11 9.46
C ASN A 338 -3.19 17.72 9.46
N ARG A 339 -3.69 17.25 8.31
CA ARG A 339 -4.37 15.95 8.13
C ARG A 339 -5.55 15.74 9.09
N ASP A 340 -6.19 16.82 9.53
CA ASP A 340 -7.27 16.81 10.50
C ASP A 340 -8.66 17.02 9.93
N TYR A 341 -8.78 17.03 8.60
CA TYR A 341 -10.06 17.12 7.91
C TYR A 341 -11.05 16.04 8.37
N ILE A 342 -12.28 16.48 8.55
CA ILE A 342 -13.43 15.65 8.94
C ILE A 342 -14.55 15.88 7.92
N GLY A 343 -14.96 14.81 7.25
CA GLY A 343 -16.06 14.83 6.27
C GLY A 343 -17.41 15.14 6.91
N LYS A 344 -18.35 15.62 6.11
CA LYS A 344 -19.68 16.11 6.54
C LYS A 344 -20.43 15.17 7.49
N HIS A 345 -20.32 13.85 7.27
CA HIS A 345 -21.04 12.82 8.05
C HIS A 345 -20.12 12.08 9.04
N TRP A 346 -18.89 12.54 9.19
CA TRP A 346 -17.86 11.93 10.02
C TRP A 346 -17.57 12.78 11.26
N ASN A 347 -16.87 12.22 12.21
CA ASN A 347 -16.31 12.92 13.38
C ASN A 347 -14.97 12.29 13.77
N ARG A 348 -14.21 12.92 14.66
CA ARG A 348 -12.89 12.42 15.08
C ARG A 348 -12.97 11.03 15.70
N LYS A 349 -14.01 10.76 16.48
CA LYS A 349 -14.20 9.47 17.14
C LYS A 349 -14.38 8.34 16.12
N PHE A 350 -15.22 8.54 15.07
CA PHE A 350 -15.45 7.54 14.03
C PHE A 350 -14.19 7.26 13.23
N ILE A 351 -13.44 8.31 12.85
CA ILE A 351 -12.18 8.15 12.15
C ILE A 351 -11.18 7.34 12.99
N ARG A 352 -11.07 7.64 14.28
CA ARG A 352 -10.21 6.90 15.21
C ARG A 352 -10.67 5.46 15.41
N ALA A 353 -11.99 5.22 15.48
CA ALA A 353 -12.53 3.86 15.56
C ALA A 353 -12.16 3.02 14.34
N ILE A 354 -12.32 3.55 13.12
CA ILE A 354 -11.88 2.85 11.90
C ILE A 354 -10.37 2.55 11.95
N GLN A 355 -9.54 3.53 12.33
CA GLN A 355 -8.09 3.32 12.47
C GLN A 355 -7.77 2.23 13.50
N ALA A 356 -8.48 2.21 14.64
CA ALA A 356 -8.30 1.18 15.68
C ALA A 356 -8.65 -0.22 15.16
N VAL A 357 -9.75 -0.36 14.41
CA VAL A 357 -10.09 -1.63 13.75
C VAL A 357 -9.01 -2.03 12.75
N LEU A 358 -8.57 -1.11 11.89
CA LEU A 358 -7.54 -1.40 10.87
C LEU A 358 -6.19 -1.77 11.50
N ASN A 359 -5.80 -1.13 12.61
CA ASN A 359 -4.58 -1.46 13.33
C ASN A 359 -4.67 -2.86 13.97
N SER A 360 -5.80 -3.20 14.61
CA SER A 360 -6.01 -4.51 15.23
C SER A 360 -6.08 -5.65 14.22
N THR A 361 -6.58 -5.39 13.01
CA THR A 361 -6.65 -6.36 11.90
C THR A 361 -5.41 -6.34 11.01
N LYS A 362 -4.42 -5.44 11.28
CA LYS A 362 -3.26 -5.19 10.42
C LYS A 362 -3.67 -4.80 8.97
N GLY A 363 -4.77 -4.07 8.83
CA GLY A 363 -5.33 -3.64 7.56
C GLY A 363 -5.90 -4.78 6.69
N LYS A 364 -6.02 -6.00 7.22
CA LYS A 364 -6.52 -7.14 6.46
C LYS A 364 -8.04 -7.15 6.47
N ILE A 365 -8.63 -6.79 5.34
CA ILE A 365 -10.06 -6.91 5.09
C ILE A 365 -10.20 -7.65 3.76
N GLY A 366 -10.55 -8.91 3.84
CA GLY A 366 -10.64 -9.80 2.68
C GLY A 366 -11.64 -10.92 2.93
N ARG A 367 -11.38 -12.09 2.39
CA ARG A 367 -12.21 -13.27 2.54
C ARG A 367 -12.37 -13.69 4.00
N GLY A 368 -13.59 -14.11 4.38
CA GLY A 368 -13.93 -14.66 5.68
C GLY A 368 -14.94 -13.78 6.42
N ILE A 369 -16.21 -14.20 6.34
CA ILE A 369 -17.34 -13.51 6.95
C ILE A 369 -17.18 -13.37 8.47
N GLU A 370 -16.71 -14.42 9.15
CA GLU A 370 -16.54 -14.39 10.61
C GLU A 370 -15.44 -13.39 11.04
N PHE A 371 -14.36 -13.29 10.27
CA PHE A 371 -13.31 -12.32 10.55
C PHE A 371 -13.83 -10.87 10.34
N PHE A 372 -14.62 -10.67 9.28
CA PHE A 372 -15.24 -9.38 9.03
C PHE A 372 -16.23 -8.99 10.14
N GLU A 373 -17.09 -9.92 10.54
CA GLU A 373 -18.07 -9.69 11.61
C GLU A 373 -17.41 -9.47 12.99
N GLU A 374 -16.28 -10.12 13.25
CA GLU A 374 -15.48 -9.82 14.43
C GLU A 374 -14.94 -8.38 14.38
N ALA A 375 -14.46 -7.94 13.23
CA ALA A 375 -13.81 -6.63 13.07
C ALA A 375 -14.83 -5.48 13.02
N PHE A 376 -15.86 -5.60 12.20
CA PHE A 376 -16.79 -4.52 11.84
C PHE A 376 -18.22 -4.71 12.34
N GLY A 377 -18.54 -5.84 12.96
CA GLY A 377 -19.91 -6.17 13.37
C GLY A 377 -20.67 -6.97 12.32
N ARG A 378 -21.76 -7.64 12.75
CA ARG A 378 -22.61 -8.49 11.90
C ARG A 378 -23.55 -7.69 11.00
N ASP A 379 -23.92 -6.52 11.48
CA ASP A 379 -24.81 -5.59 10.81
C ASP A 379 -24.39 -4.14 11.03
N VAL A 380 -25.07 -3.22 10.38
CA VAL A 380 -24.77 -1.78 10.48
C VAL A 380 -24.99 -1.22 11.89
N GLY A 381 -25.89 -1.81 12.68
CA GLY A 381 -26.13 -1.40 14.08
C GLY A 381 -24.95 -1.74 14.97
N GLU A 382 -24.41 -2.98 14.85
CA GLU A 382 -23.17 -3.36 15.54
C GLU A 382 -21.97 -2.53 15.07
N PHE A 383 -21.89 -2.23 13.78
CA PHE A 383 -20.86 -1.35 13.24
C PHE A 383 -20.92 0.05 13.86
N MET A 384 -22.11 0.66 13.93
CA MET A 384 -22.30 1.97 14.55
C MET A 384 -21.99 1.94 16.05
N LYS A 385 -22.31 0.84 16.75
CA LYS A 385 -21.87 0.63 18.14
C LYS A 385 -20.33 0.65 18.25
N ILE A 386 -19.63 -0.03 17.34
CA ILE A 386 -18.16 -0.05 17.30
C ILE A 386 -17.59 1.35 17.07
N LEU A 387 -18.19 2.16 16.20
CA LEU A 387 -17.73 3.53 15.95
C LEU A 387 -17.80 4.42 17.18
N TRP A 388 -18.81 4.24 18.04
CA TRP A 388 -18.93 4.94 19.33
C TRP A 388 -18.07 4.32 20.44
N MET A 389 -17.66 3.07 20.35
CA MET A 389 -16.97 2.31 21.39
C MET A 389 -15.63 2.93 21.79
N PRO A 390 -15.23 2.93 23.09
CA PRO A 390 -13.88 3.32 23.52
C PRO A 390 -12.78 2.63 22.69
N GLU A 391 -11.72 3.36 22.33
CA GLU A 391 -10.66 2.85 21.44
C GLU A 391 -9.98 1.60 22.02
N THR A 392 -9.73 1.59 23.32
CA THR A 392 -9.16 0.42 24.02
C THR A 392 -10.03 -0.83 23.87
N PHE A 393 -11.37 -0.66 23.93
CA PHE A 393 -12.29 -1.79 23.77
C PHE A 393 -12.32 -2.29 22.32
N ILE A 394 -12.14 -1.42 21.33
CA ILE A 394 -12.01 -1.83 19.92
C ILE A 394 -10.76 -2.67 19.70
N ILE A 395 -9.61 -2.21 20.20
CA ILE A 395 -8.30 -2.86 20.00
C ILE A 395 -8.25 -4.19 20.74
N TYR A 396 -8.73 -4.21 21.98
CA TYR A 396 -8.67 -5.39 22.86
C TYR A 396 -10.05 -6.03 23.06
N ARG A 397 -10.90 -6.01 22.02
CA ARG A 397 -12.30 -6.48 22.09
C ARG A 397 -12.43 -7.89 22.67
N ARG A 398 -11.50 -8.78 22.36
CA ARG A 398 -11.51 -10.14 22.89
C ARG A 398 -11.36 -10.20 24.42
N ILE A 399 -10.74 -9.19 25.03
CA ILE A 399 -10.61 -9.09 26.48
C ILE A 399 -11.88 -8.48 27.09
N TYR A 400 -12.44 -7.47 26.47
CA TYR A 400 -13.49 -6.62 27.06
C TYR A 400 -14.93 -6.96 26.60
N ASP A 401 -15.12 -7.90 25.64
CA ASP A 401 -16.43 -8.27 25.09
C ASP A 401 -16.70 -9.76 25.31
N ALA A 402 -17.47 -10.08 26.37
CA ALA A 402 -17.86 -11.44 26.72
C ALA A 402 -18.73 -12.10 25.63
N ASN A 403 -19.60 -11.34 24.95
CA ASN A 403 -20.45 -11.86 23.90
C ASN A 403 -19.62 -12.26 22.68
N LEU A 404 -18.61 -11.47 22.32
CA LEU A 404 -17.68 -11.81 21.25
C LEU A 404 -16.87 -13.08 21.63
N ARG A 405 -16.35 -13.16 22.86
CA ARG A 405 -15.63 -14.34 23.32
C ARG A 405 -16.48 -15.59 23.25
N ALA A 406 -17.73 -15.53 23.73
CA ALA A 406 -18.65 -16.65 23.67
C ALA A 406 -18.92 -17.11 22.25
N ARG A 407 -19.08 -16.18 21.30
CA ARG A 407 -19.28 -16.47 19.88
C ARG A 407 -18.06 -17.12 19.23
N LEU A 408 -16.85 -16.75 19.67
CA LEU A 408 -15.59 -17.22 19.12
C LEU A 408 -14.94 -18.35 19.94
N ALA A 409 -15.64 -18.91 20.92
CA ALA A 409 -15.09 -19.89 21.86
C ALA A 409 -14.42 -21.11 21.20
N ASN A 410 -14.90 -21.53 20.04
CA ASN A 410 -14.30 -22.63 19.27
C ASN A 410 -12.94 -22.30 18.65
N ARG A 411 -12.57 -21.01 18.58
CA ARG A 411 -11.32 -20.54 17.96
C ARG A 411 -10.26 -20.12 18.97
N TYR A 412 -10.67 -19.77 20.19
CA TYR A 412 -9.79 -19.20 21.20
C TYR A 412 -9.89 -20.01 22.49
N THR A 413 -8.86 -20.82 22.75
CA THR A 413 -8.77 -21.69 23.94
C THR A 413 -8.11 -21.01 25.15
N THR A 414 -7.55 -19.81 24.99
CA THR A 414 -6.90 -19.07 26.09
C THR A 414 -7.87 -18.07 26.69
N VAL A 415 -8.45 -18.44 27.84
CA VAL A 415 -9.12 -17.53 28.77
C VAL A 415 -8.00 -16.82 29.53
N THR A 416 -7.91 -15.49 29.41
CA THR A 416 -6.95 -14.72 30.20
C THR A 416 -7.53 -14.47 31.59
N LYS A 417 -6.65 -14.30 32.59
CA LYS A 417 -7.03 -14.07 34.00
C LYS A 417 -7.84 -12.76 34.21
N HIS A 418 -7.91 -11.91 33.20
CA HIS A 418 -8.49 -10.58 33.20
C HIS A 418 -9.65 -10.37 32.21
N ASP A 419 -10.28 -11.46 31.76
CA ASP A 419 -11.44 -11.36 30.86
C ASP A 419 -12.62 -10.71 31.61
N CYS A 420 -13.10 -9.60 31.11
CA CYS A 420 -14.23 -8.87 31.67
C CYS A 420 -15.23 -8.46 30.57
N ASP A 421 -16.34 -7.88 30.96
CA ASP A 421 -17.40 -7.45 30.00
C ASP A 421 -17.65 -5.94 30.06
N LEU A 422 -16.58 -5.16 30.08
CA LEU A 422 -16.66 -3.69 30.07
C LEU A 422 -17.36 -3.14 28.85
N THR A 423 -17.33 -3.85 27.74
CA THR A 423 -18.03 -3.46 26.51
C THR A 423 -19.54 -3.44 26.70
N SER A 424 -20.11 -4.47 27.36
CA SER A 424 -21.55 -4.49 27.66
C SER A 424 -21.92 -3.48 28.73
N GLU A 425 -21.12 -3.35 29.80
CA GLU A 425 -21.36 -2.34 30.85
C GLU A 425 -21.41 -0.93 30.27
N TRP A 426 -20.40 -0.57 29.46
CA TRP A 426 -20.37 0.72 28.75
C TRP A 426 -21.62 0.90 27.90
N TRP A 427 -21.97 -0.11 27.10
CA TRP A 427 -23.09 -0.03 26.15
C TRP A 427 -24.43 0.14 26.84
N GLU A 428 -24.68 -0.58 27.95
CA GLU A 428 -25.92 -0.44 28.73
C GLU A 428 -26.02 0.97 29.32
N LYS A 429 -24.95 1.53 29.90
CA LYS A 429 -24.96 2.92 30.40
C LYS A 429 -25.15 3.93 29.26
N PHE A 430 -24.48 3.72 28.13
CA PHE A 430 -24.61 4.61 26.97
C PHE A 430 -26.05 4.68 26.43
N LYS A 431 -26.72 3.52 26.32
CA LYS A 431 -28.12 3.44 25.87
C LYS A 431 -29.14 3.95 26.91
N ALA A 432 -28.81 3.85 28.17
CA ALA A 432 -29.69 4.26 29.26
C ALA A 432 -29.82 5.79 29.41
N LEU A 433 -28.89 6.54 28.77
CA LEU A 433 -29.00 8.00 28.76
C LEU A 433 -30.30 8.47 28.08
N THR A 434 -30.96 9.47 28.63
CA THR A 434 -32.09 10.14 27.98
C THR A 434 -31.65 10.75 26.65
N SER A 435 -32.58 10.99 25.72
CA SER A 435 -32.25 11.50 24.38
C SER A 435 -31.37 12.77 24.44
N GLU A 436 -31.65 13.71 25.35
CA GLU A 436 -30.90 14.94 25.51
C GLU A 436 -29.47 14.66 26.02
N LYS A 437 -29.34 13.85 27.10
CA LYS A 437 -28.04 13.46 27.64
C LYS A 437 -27.21 12.65 26.66
N LEU A 438 -27.87 11.78 25.87
CA LEU A 438 -27.22 10.98 24.85
C LEU A 438 -26.60 11.86 23.75
N GLU A 439 -27.33 12.83 23.24
CA GLU A 439 -26.79 13.75 22.22
C GLU A 439 -25.66 14.62 22.79
N LYS A 440 -25.76 15.06 24.06
CA LYS A 440 -24.67 15.76 24.74
C LYS A 440 -23.43 14.85 24.91
N ALA A 441 -23.61 13.60 25.33
CA ALA A 441 -22.53 12.63 25.43
C ALA A 441 -21.86 12.37 24.07
N LYS A 442 -22.66 12.15 23.02
CA LYS A 442 -22.17 11.97 21.65
C LYS A 442 -21.37 13.18 21.16
N SER A 443 -21.80 14.40 21.44
CA SER A 443 -21.08 15.61 21.03
C SER A 443 -19.69 15.68 21.66
N ILE A 444 -19.57 15.31 22.95
CA ILE A 444 -18.29 15.25 23.66
C ILE A 444 -17.41 14.13 23.08
N ILE A 445 -17.98 12.93 22.92
CA ILE A 445 -17.27 11.75 22.41
C ILE A 445 -16.77 12.00 20.98
N ALA A 446 -17.57 12.69 20.15
CA ALA A 446 -17.24 13.00 18.76
C ALA A 446 -15.94 13.80 18.61
N LEU A 447 -15.61 14.65 19.58
CA LEU A 447 -14.35 15.43 19.62
C LEU A 447 -13.13 14.55 19.87
N ASN A 448 -13.31 13.40 20.51
CA ASN A 448 -12.26 12.44 20.89
C ASN A 448 -11.07 13.08 21.66
N LYS A 449 -11.38 14.01 22.58
CA LYS A 449 -10.40 14.71 23.42
C LYS A 449 -10.50 14.23 24.86
N PHE A 450 -9.90 13.07 25.19
CA PHE A 450 -9.98 12.45 26.52
C PHE A 450 -8.69 12.57 27.34
N LYS A 451 -7.59 13.08 26.74
CA LYS A 451 -6.29 13.14 27.40
C LYS A 451 -6.16 14.32 28.37
N ASP A 452 -6.84 15.42 28.08
CA ASP A 452 -6.54 16.72 28.70
C ASP A 452 -7.54 17.13 29.82
N GLY A 453 -8.48 16.26 30.22
CA GLY A 453 -9.43 16.55 31.30
C GLY A 453 -10.65 17.42 30.92
N ASP A 454 -10.61 18.10 29.79
CA ASP A 454 -11.63 19.08 29.32
C ASP A 454 -12.95 18.46 28.83
N TYR A 455 -13.13 17.16 29.01
CA TYR A 455 -14.31 16.42 28.52
C TYR A 455 -15.37 16.24 29.62
N LEU A 456 -15.05 16.53 30.89
CA LEU A 456 -16.00 16.42 32.01
C LEU A 456 -17.07 17.47 31.89
N CYS A 457 -18.30 17.09 32.20
CA CYS A 457 -19.45 17.98 32.27
C CYS A 457 -20.09 17.91 33.69
N GLU A 458 -21.07 18.75 33.97
CA GLU A 458 -21.76 18.78 35.27
C GLU A 458 -22.66 17.55 35.49
N ASP A 459 -23.01 16.82 34.45
CA ASP A 459 -23.92 15.69 34.51
C ASP A 459 -23.17 14.39 34.86
N LYS A 460 -23.53 13.80 36.01
CA LYS A 460 -22.88 12.57 36.51
C LYS A 460 -23.10 11.36 35.59
N GLU A 461 -24.30 11.17 35.04
CA GLU A 461 -24.59 10.00 34.19
C GLU A 461 -23.77 10.05 32.89
N ILE A 462 -23.59 11.25 32.32
CA ILE A 462 -22.72 11.45 31.19
C ILE A 462 -21.26 11.11 31.55
N ASN A 463 -20.78 11.64 32.70
CA ASN A 463 -19.41 11.38 33.15
C ASN A 463 -19.16 9.89 33.42
N ASP A 464 -20.15 9.15 33.94
CA ASP A 464 -20.09 7.71 34.18
C ASP A 464 -19.89 6.94 32.85
N VAL A 465 -20.43 7.44 31.72
CA VAL A 465 -20.17 6.90 30.38
C VAL A 465 -18.78 7.33 29.86
N LEU A 466 -18.42 8.60 30.04
CA LEU A 466 -17.16 9.15 29.56
C LEU A 466 -15.94 8.53 30.26
N ALA A 467 -16.08 8.03 31.46
CA ALA A 467 -15.02 7.35 32.21
C ALA A 467 -14.44 6.14 31.45
N TYR A 468 -15.25 5.42 30.69
CA TYR A 468 -14.79 4.26 29.91
C TYR A 468 -13.80 4.65 28.79
N TYR A 469 -13.83 5.88 28.28
CA TYR A 469 -12.93 6.34 27.22
C TYR A 469 -11.52 6.66 27.71
N LYS A 470 -11.30 6.66 29.03
CA LYS A 470 -9.98 6.81 29.66
C LYS A 470 -9.29 5.47 29.95
N ILE A 471 -10.02 4.37 29.95
CA ILE A 471 -9.47 3.07 30.29
C ILE A 471 -8.38 2.73 29.28
N THR A 472 -7.17 2.53 29.79
CA THR A 472 -6.01 2.05 29.02
C THR A 472 -5.79 0.56 29.33
N ARG A 473 -4.93 -0.10 28.56
CA ARG A 473 -4.56 -1.49 28.83
C ARG A 473 -3.90 -1.65 30.19
N ASP A 474 -3.04 -0.70 30.56
CA ASP A 474 -2.25 -0.76 31.80
C ASP A 474 -3.14 -0.67 33.05
N ASP A 475 -4.28 0.01 32.96
CA ASP A 475 -5.26 0.12 34.06
C ASP A 475 -5.91 -1.23 34.42
N THR A 476 -5.86 -2.22 33.50
CA THR A 476 -6.48 -3.55 33.69
C THR A 476 -5.48 -4.63 34.06
N GLU A 477 -4.17 -4.40 33.88
CA GLU A 477 -3.10 -5.30 34.33
C GLU A 477 -2.74 -5.08 35.82
N SER A 478 -3.22 -3.98 36.44
CA SER A 478 -2.90 -3.56 37.80
C SER A 478 -3.93 -4.01 38.86
N ASN A 479 -5.03 -4.61 38.48
CA ASN A 479 -6.08 -5.18 39.33
C ASN A 479 -6.14 -6.70 39.07
#